data_3dd6215d820fa547f44d2db008c06e4c
#
_entry.id   3dd6215d820fa547f44d2db008c06e4c
#
_cell.length_a   1.000
_cell.length_b   1.000
_cell.length_c   1.000
_cell.angle_alpha   90.00
_cell.angle_beta   90.00
_cell.angle_gamma   90.00
#
_symmetry.space_group_name_H-M   'P 1'
#
loop_
_entity.id
_entity.type
_entity.pdbx_description
1 polymer ?
#
loop_
_entity_poly.entity_id
_entity_poly.type
_entity_poly.pdbx_seq_one_letter_code
_entity_poly.pdbx_strand_id
1 'polypeptide(L)'
;MDYVHSRANPVVKHLIKLATQRRERLRSKQSVLVGTHLIESALDHAFTLQHVFVRDGSSQHNEVATLIERCEAQRIRMTTLSGELFDAIEQMPSHTGILALFEFPHVEDFNATRGAVLIENVQDPGNVGSILRTCAASTVEQVWLSKGCADVWSPKVLRAAMGAHFLLDIIQNVELDALPDVSIAVTSLGDRSKSLYDVKFERDLVLAFGAEGAGASDELLARASHPLHIPMSGRVESLNVAAAAAICIFERERQLLASAE
;
A
#
# COMPACT_ATOMS: atom_id res chain seq x y z
N MET A 1 -10.46 -10.68 28.20
CA MET A 1 -9.94 -11.24 26.94
C MET A 1 -9.81 -12.75 27.06
N ASP A 2 -10.20 -13.53 26.03
CA ASP A 2 -9.94 -14.96 25.97
C ASP A 2 -8.45 -15.20 25.80
N TYR A 3 -7.94 -16.33 26.36
CA TYR A 3 -6.53 -16.72 26.20
C TYR A 3 -6.39 -17.95 25.29
N VAL A 4 -5.53 -17.87 24.28
CA VAL A 4 -5.30 -18.95 23.30
C VAL A 4 -3.83 -19.35 23.29
N HIS A 5 -3.57 -20.64 23.47
CA HIS A 5 -2.24 -21.26 23.48
C HIS A 5 -2.10 -22.44 22.50
N SER A 6 -3.17 -22.82 21.83
CA SER A 6 -3.15 -23.99 20.93
C SER A 6 -2.99 -23.57 19.46
N ARG A 7 -1.95 -24.07 18.81
CA ARG A 7 -1.72 -23.91 17.37
C ARG A 7 -2.81 -24.58 16.50
N ALA A 8 -3.58 -25.50 17.10
CA ALA A 8 -4.72 -26.13 16.43
C ALA A 8 -5.95 -25.22 16.36
N ASN A 9 -5.97 -24.11 17.11
CA ASN A 9 -7.08 -23.15 17.10
C ASN A 9 -7.33 -22.64 15.67
N PRO A 10 -8.60 -22.69 15.19
CA PRO A 10 -8.94 -22.26 13.82
C PRO A 10 -8.56 -20.81 13.52
N VAL A 11 -8.71 -19.91 14.49
CA VAL A 11 -8.36 -18.50 14.33
C VAL A 11 -6.85 -18.32 14.13
N VAL A 12 -6.03 -19.00 14.92
CA VAL A 12 -4.57 -18.97 14.79
C VAL A 12 -4.13 -19.50 13.42
N LYS A 13 -4.70 -20.62 12.98
CA LYS A 13 -4.43 -21.17 11.64
C LYS A 13 -4.79 -20.18 10.54
N HIS A 14 -5.90 -19.48 10.69
CA HIS A 14 -6.33 -18.46 9.73
C HIS A 14 -5.37 -17.27 9.71
N LEU A 15 -4.98 -16.73 10.86
CA LEU A 15 -4.01 -15.64 10.95
C LEU A 15 -2.66 -15.99 10.31
N ILE A 16 -2.13 -17.20 10.57
CA ILE A 16 -0.88 -17.67 9.94
C ILE A 16 -1.03 -17.71 8.40
N LYS A 17 -2.16 -18.18 7.89
CA LYS A 17 -2.40 -18.20 6.45
C LYS A 17 -2.50 -16.79 5.87
N LEU A 18 -3.19 -15.87 6.55
CA LEU A 18 -3.27 -14.47 6.14
C LEU A 18 -1.90 -13.79 6.15
N ALA A 19 -1.05 -14.07 7.13
CA ALA A 19 0.30 -13.52 7.20
C ALA A 19 1.19 -14.01 6.04
N THR A 20 1.00 -15.26 5.56
CA THR A 20 1.94 -15.91 4.65
C THR A 20 1.42 -16.12 3.22
N GLN A 21 0.10 -16.14 2.99
CA GLN A 21 -0.49 -16.62 1.74
C GLN A 21 -1.37 -15.57 1.06
N ARG A 22 -0.93 -15.05 -0.10
CA ARG A 22 -1.73 -14.14 -0.94
C ARG A 22 -3.11 -14.72 -1.27
N ARG A 23 -3.17 -16.01 -1.66
CA ARG A 23 -4.42 -16.68 -2.02
C ARG A 23 -5.47 -16.63 -0.91
N GLU A 24 -5.05 -16.79 0.35
CA GLU A 24 -5.96 -16.74 1.49
C GLU A 24 -6.51 -15.31 1.70
N ARG A 25 -5.65 -14.30 1.61
CA ARG A 25 -6.07 -12.89 1.70
C ARG A 25 -7.10 -12.53 0.63
N LEU A 26 -6.83 -12.86 -0.63
CA LEU A 26 -7.75 -12.59 -1.74
C LEU A 26 -9.08 -13.33 -1.58
N ARG A 27 -9.05 -14.61 -1.12
CA ARG A 27 -10.24 -15.42 -0.91
C ARG A 27 -11.14 -14.90 0.20
N SER A 28 -10.55 -14.50 1.31
CA SER A 28 -11.29 -14.03 2.49
C SER A 28 -11.55 -12.52 2.49
N LYS A 29 -10.90 -11.75 1.61
CA LYS A 29 -10.83 -10.29 1.62
C LYS A 29 -10.33 -9.75 2.97
N GLN A 30 -9.47 -10.48 3.65
CA GLN A 30 -8.94 -10.14 4.96
C GLN A 30 -7.42 -10.10 4.95
N SER A 31 -6.85 -9.29 5.84
CA SER A 31 -5.42 -9.28 6.14
C SER A 31 -5.15 -8.99 7.61
N VAL A 32 -3.86 -8.95 7.96
CA VAL A 32 -3.39 -8.75 9.32
C VAL A 32 -2.57 -7.46 9.37
N LEU A 33 -3.01 -6.53 10.23
CA LEU A 33 -2.21 -5.37 10.63
C LEU A 33 -1.29 -5.82 11.76
N VAL A 34 -0.02 -5.52 11.65
CA VAL A 34 0.99 -5.86 12.65
C VAL A 34 1.60 -4.59 13.20
N GLY A 35 1.49 -4.40 14.50
CA GLY A 35 2.08 -3.28 15.24
C GLY A 35 1.12 -2.17 15.59
N THR A 36 1.52 -1.40 16.63
CA THR A 36 0.72 -0.31 17.21
C THR A 36 0.35 0.74 16.18
N HIS A 37 1.29 1.16 15.38
CA HIS A 37 1.15 2.24 14.39
C HIS A 37 0.06 1.99 13.33
N LEU A 38 0.01 0.75 12.78
CA LEU A 38 -1.00 0.42 11.76
C LEU A 38 -2.40 0.30 12.36
N ILE A 39 -2.50 -0.24 13.57
CA ILE A 39 -3.77 -0.37 14.28
C ILE A 39 -4.30 1.01 14.68
N GLU A 40 -3.44 1.88 15.18
CA GLU A 40 -3.76 3.26 15.49
C GLU A 40 -4.27 4.01 14.26
N SER A 41 -3.52 3.94 13.16
CA SER A 41 -3.90 4.55 11.88
C SER A 41 -5.25 4.03 11.36
N ALA A 42 -5.51 2.72 11.47
CA ALA A 42 -6.79 2.15 11.09
C ALA A 42 -7.95 2.72 11.92
N LEU A 43 -7.77 2.83 13.24
CA LEU A 43 -8.78 3.40 14.14
C LEU A 43 -9.00 4.90 13.89
N ASP A 44 -7.94 5.66 13.58
CA ASP A 44 -8.01 7.10 13.29
C ASP A 44 -8.78 7.40 11.99
N HIS A 45 -8.71 6.48 11.02
CA HIS A 45 -9.43 6.60 9.74
C HIS A 45 -10.74 5.79 9.69
N ALA A 46 -11.26 5.42 10.85
CA ALA A 46 -12.53 4.69 11.01
C ALA A 46 -12.62 3.35 10.26
N PHE A 47 -11.47 2.69 10.04
CA PHE A 47 -11.46 1.34 9.50
C PHE A 47 -11.93 0.33 10.54
N THR A 48 -12.79 -0.59 10.13
CA THR A 48 -13.35 -1.61 11.02
C THR A 48 -12.34 -2.73 11.27
N LEU A 49 -11.86 -2.83 12.50
CA LEU A 49 -11.09 -3.97 12.97
C LEU A 49 -12.03 -5.07 13.45
N GLN A 50 -11.90 -6.27 12.89
CA GLN A 50 -12.77 -7.40 13.24
C GLN A 50 -12.35 -8.07 14.55
N HIS A 51 -11.03 -8.13 14.81
CA HIS A 51 -10.51 -8.81 15.99
C HIS A 51 -9.07 -8.33 16.25
N VAL A 52 -8.77 -7.99 17.49
CA VAL A 52 -7.41 -7.62 17.92
C VAL A 52 -6.82 -8.74 18.77
N PHE A 53 -5.55 -9.00 18.57
CA PHE A 53 -4.79 -10.03 19.28
C PHE A 53 -3.60 -9.41 19.98
N VAL A 54 -3.46 -9.68 21.25
CA VAL A 54 -2.40 -9.17 22.10
C VAL A 54 -1.49 -10.31 22.50
N ARG A 55 -0.20 -10.12 22.37
CA ARG A 55 0.81 -11.07 22.85
C ARG A 55 0.79 -11.07 24.37
N ASP A 56 0.86 -12.25 24.97
CA ASP A 56 0.93 -12.40 26.42
C ASP A 56 2.10 -11.57 26.99
N GLY A 57 1.81 -10.79 28.03
CA GLY A 57 2.72 -9.86 28.65
C GLY A 57 2.86 -8.48 27.99
N SER A 58 2.42 -8.29 26.73
CA SER A 58 2.59 -7.03 26.00
C SER A 58 1.66 -5.89 26.45
N SER A 59 0.58 -6.20 27.17
CA SER A 59 -0.31 -5.19 27.76
C SER A 59 0.37 -4.28 28.80
N GLN A 60 1.58 -4.63 29.23
CA GLN A 60 2.38 -3.80 30.12
C GLN A 60 3.10 -2.62 29.40
N HIS A 61 3.17 -2.66 28.08
CA HIS A 61 3.74 -1.56 27.29
C HIS A 61 2.68 -0.47 27.08
N ASN A 62 3.01 0.78 27.39
CA ASN A 62 2.07 1.91 27.38
C ASN A 62 1.31 2.05 26.05
N GLU A 63 2.01 1.94 24.91
CA GLU A 63 1.39 2.05 23.59
C GLU A 63 0.34 0.96 23.34
N VAL A 64 0.64 -0.29 23.74
CA VAL A 64 -0.29 -1.41 23.62
C VAL A 64 -1.48 -1.24 24.57
N ALA A 65 -1.24 -0.81 25.81
CA ALA A 65 -2.30 -0.54 26.79
C ALA A 65 -3.29 0.51 26.27
N THR A 66 -2.79 1.63 25.74
CA THR A 66 -3.62 2.71 25.16
C THR A 66 -4.48 2.19 23.99
N LEU A 67 -3.91 1.34 23.12
CA LEU A 67 -4.68 0.74 22.02
C LEU A 67 -5.72 -0.26 22.50
N ILE A 68 -5.44 -1.03 23.55
CA ILE A 68 -6.41 -1.91 24.19
C ILE A 68 -7.61 -1.10 24.68
N GLU A 69 -7.39 0.00 25.40
CA GLU A 69 -8.45 0.89 25.88
C GLU A 69 -9.30 1.45 24.73
N ARG A 70 -8.65 1.89 23.62
CA ARG A 70 -9.36 2.37 22.42
C ARG A 70 -10.22 1.25 21.78
N CYS A 71 -9.69 0.05 21.69
CA CYS A 71 -10.41 -1.11 21.15
C CYS A 71 -11.58 -1.51 22.05
N GLU A 72 -11.44 -1.44 23.38
CA GLU A 72 -12.51 -1.69 24.34
C GLU A 72 -13.64 -0.67 24.22
N ALA A 73 -13.29 0.61 24.10
CA ALA A 73 -14.26 1.69 23.89
C ALA A 73 -15.11 1.50 22.63
N GLN A 74 -14.52 0.92 21.58
CA GLN A 74 -15.18 0.59 20.32
C GLN A 74 -15.81 -0.82 20.31
N ARG A 75 -15.74 -1.55 21.42
CA ARG A 75 -16.25 -2.94 21.57
C ARG A 75 -15.65 -3.92 20.56
N ILE A 76 -14.41 -3.71 20.15
CA ILE A 76 -13.71 -4.61 19.27
C ILE A 76 -13.34 -5.88 20.04
N ARG A 77 -13.60 -7.04 19.44
CA ARG A 77 -13.23 -8.31 20.04
C ARG A 77 -11.73 -8.41 20.25
N MET A 78 -11.28 -8.89 21.40
CA MET A 78 -9.87 -9.05 21.71
C MET A 78 -9.55 -10.43 22.29
N THR A 79 -8.37 -10.94 21.98
CA THR A 79 -7.87 -12.25 22.47
C THR A 79 -6.39 -12.14 22.78
N THR A 80 -5.96 -12.71 23.90
CA THR A 80 -4.54 -12.85 24.23
C THR A 80 -3.99 -14.13 23.61
N LEU A 81 -2.86 -14.03 22.92
CA LEU A 81 -2.14 -15.17 22.36
C LEU A 81 -0.87 -15.43 23.18
N SER A 82 -0.54 -16.72 23.38
CA SER A 82 0.79 -17.05 23.91
C SER A 82 1.89 -16.48 23.02
N GLY A 83 3.06 -16.17 23.63
CA GLY A 83 4.20 -15.61 22.88
C GLY A 83 4.57 -16.43 21.66
N GLU A 84 4.65 -17.75 21.80
CA GLU A 84 4.97 -18.69 20.71
C GLU A 84 4.00 -18.59 19.52
N LEU A 85 2.69 -18.47 19.77
CA LEU A 85 1.70 -18.34 18.71
C LEU A 85 1.75 -16.99 18.04
N PHE A 86 1.96 -15.93 18.79
CA PHE A 86 2.09 -14.58 18.28
C PHE A 86 3.30 -14.47 17.33
N ASP A 87 4.46 -14.98 17.77
CA ASP A 87 5.70 -14.98 17.03
C ASP A 87 5.60 -15.80 15.72
N ALA A 88 4.81 -16.88 15.73
CA ALA A 88 4.53 -17.68 14.52
C ALA A 88 3.69 -16.92 13.46
N ILE A 89 2.91 -15.91 13.86
CA ILE A 89 2.10 -15.08 12.97
C ILE A 89 2.92 -13.88 12.49
N GLU A 90 3.58 -13.19 13.40
CA GLU A 90 4.28 -11.92 13.09
C GLU A 90 5.55 -12.11 12.24
N GLN A 91 6.27 -13.20 12.40
CA GLN A 91 7.51 -13.55 11.66
C GLN A 91 8.59 -12.44 11.63
N MET A 92 8.61 -11.54 12.61
CA MET A 92 9.49 -10.37 12.63
C MET A 92 10.32 -10.30 13.91
N PRO A 93 11.56 -9.78 13.84
CA PRO A 93 12.44 -9.72 15.00
C PRO A 93 12.07 -8.65 16.05
N SER A 94 11.30 -7.63 15.67
CA SER A 94 10.84 -6.58 16.59
C SER A 94 9.34 -6.70 16.82
N HIS A 95 8.96 -7.27 17.95
CA HIS A 95 7.57 -7.51 18.31
C HIS A 95 6.97 -6.29 19.01
N THR A 96 5.94 -5.70 18.42
CA THR A 96 5.11 -4.70 19.10
C THR A 96 4.10 -5.33 20.05
N GLY A 97 3.86 -6.64 19.91
CA GLY A 97 2.99 -7.41 20.79
C GLY A 97 1.49 -7.19 20.54
N ILE A 98 1.10 -6.59 19.44
CA ILE A 98 -0.29 -6.41 19.05
C ILE A 98 -0.46 -6.58 17.54
N LEU A 99 -1.52 -7.25 17.13
CA LEU A 99 -1.93 -7.38 15.73
C LEU A 99 -3.46 -7.34 15.62
N ALA A 100 -3.97 -7.00 14.44
CA ALA A 100 -5.41 -6.94 14.20
C ALA A 100 -5.79 -7.62 12.89
N LEU A 101 -6.90 -8.34 12.91
CA LEU A 101 -7.59 -8.85 11.74
C LEU A 101 -8.53 -7.77 11.22
N PHE A 102 -8.46 -7.47 9.93
CA PHE A 102 -9.36 -6.53 9.27
C PHE A 102 -9.78 -7.04 7.90
N GLU A 103 -10.88 -6.50 7.40
CA GLU A 103 -11.33 -6.70 6.04
C GLU A 103 -10.92 -5.49 5.20
N PHE A 104 -10.24 -5.74 4.08
CA PHE A 104 -9.84 -4.65 3.20
C PHE A 104 -10.94 -4.34 2.18
N PRO A 105 -11.10 -3.05 1.78
CA PRO A 105 -12.12 -2.63 0.84
C PRO A 105 -11.86 -3.24 -0.54
N HIS A 106 -12.94 -3.40 -1.30
CA HIS A 106 -12.90 -3.80 -2.68
C HIS A 106 -13.38 -2.63 -3.55
N VAL A 107 -12.44 -2.02 -4.25
CA VAL A 107 -12.69 -0.90 -5.17
C VAL A 107 -12.52 -1.41 -6.59
N GLU A 108 -13.51 -1.18 -7.45
CA GLU A 108 -13.52 -1.62 -8.85
C GLU A 108 -13.58 -0.43 -9.83
N ASP A 109 -14.14 0.70 -9.40
CA ASP A 109 -14.38 1.85 -10.27
C ASP A 109 -13.12 2.70 -10.43
N PHE A 110 -12.65 2.83 -11.65
CA PHE A 110 -11.56 3.73 -12.00
C PHE A 110 -12.02 5.19 -12.00
N ASN A 111 -11.28 6.05 -11.31
CA ASN A 111 -11.58 7.48 -11.26
C ASN A 111 -10.29 8.32 -11.33
N ALA A 112 -9.84 8.63 -12.55
CA ALA A 112 -8.65 9.43 -12.76
C ALA A 112 -8.82 10.90 -12.32
N THR A 113 -10.05 11.43 -12.31
CA THR A 113 -10.32 12.84 -11.95
C THR A 113 -10.00 13.15 -10.49
N ARG A 114 -9.92 12.14 -9.65
CA ARG A 114 -9.50 12.23 -8.24
C ARG A 114 -7.96 12.18 -8.09
N GLY A 115 -7.22 12.16 -9.18
CA GLY A 115 -5.78 11.93 -9.20
C GLY A 115 -5.44 10.45 -9.01
N ALA A 116 -4.82 9.83 -10.01
CA ALA A 116 -4.48 8.42 -9.97
C ALA A 116 -3.01 8.15 -10.28
N VAL A 117 -2.51 7.06 -9.72
CA VAL A 117 -1.17 6.50 -9.99
C VAL A 117 -1.33 5.05 -10.40
N LEU A 118 -0.73 4.66 -11.52
CA LEU A 118 -0.64 3.28 -11.98
C LEU A 118 0.75 2.71 -11.67
N ILE A 119 0.79 1.55 -11.05
CA ILE A 119 2.02 0.81 -10.76
C ILE A 119 1.98 -0.50 -11.56
N GLU A 120 2.96 -0.69 -12.45
CA GLU A 120 3.04 -1.88 -13.29
C GLU A 120 4.20 -2.77 -12.88
N ASN A 121 3.91 -4.02 -12.52
CA ASN A 121 4.90 -5.07 -12.24
C ASN A 121 5.98 -4.72 -11.19
N VAL A 122 5.71 -3.82 -10.27
CA VAL A 122 6.61 -3.51 -9.16
C VAL A 122 6.52 -4.62 -8.12
N GLN A 123 7.57 -5.43 -8.01
CA GLN A 123 7.56 -6.68 -7.24
C GLN A 123 8.10 -6.53 -5.81
N ASP A 124 8.86 -5.50 -5.52
CA ASP A 124 9.38 -5.27 -4.18
C ASP A 124 8.30 -4.66 -3.27
N PRO A 125 7.96 -5.31 -2.13
CA PRO A 125 6.96 -4.81 -1.19
C PRO A 125 7.31 -3.44 -0.58
N GLY A 126 8.60 -3.15 -0.43
CA GLY A 126 9.10 -1.87 0.09
C GLY A 126 8.82 -0.74 -0.89
N ASN A 127 9.08 -0.97 -2.19
CA ASN A 127 8.81 0.00 -3.24
C ASN A 127 7.31 0.27 -3.38
N VAL A 128 6.47 -0.77 -3.45
CA VAL A 128 5.01 -0.60 -3.50
C VAL A 128 4.52 0.19 -2.28
N GLY A 129 4.95 -0.19 -1.07
CA GLY A 129 4.55 0.51 0.15
C GLY A 129 5.02 1.97 0.18
N SER A 130 6.24 2.26 -0.29
CA SER A 130 6.79 3.62 -0.36
C SER A 130 6.02 4.49 -1.37
N ILE A 131 5.63 3.92 -2.52
CA ILE A 131 4.81 4.63 -3.51
C ILE A 131 3.43 4.94 -2.92
N LEU A 132 2.77 3.97 -2.28
CA LEU A 132 1.48 4.20 -1.60
C LEU A 132 1.59 5.32 -0.56
N ARG A 133 2.64 5.31 0.26
CA ARG A 133 2.87 6.35 1.26
C ARG A 133 3.08 7.73 0.62
N THR A 134 3.76 7.80 -0.51
CA THR A 134 3.93 9.04 -1.28
C THR A 134 2.60 9.52 -1.86
N CYS A 135 1.79 8.62 -2.41
CA CYS A 135 0.45 8.95 -2.90
C CYS A 135 -0.42 9.51 -1.78
N ALA A 136 -0.46 8.86 -0.62
CA ALA A 136 -1.24 9.32 0.52
C ALA A 136 -0.77 10.68 1.10
N ALA A 137 0.48 11.07 0.85
CA ALA A 137 1.02 12.36 1.23
C ALA A 137 0.78 13.47 0.17
N SER A 138 0.09 13.17 -0.91
CA SER A 138 -0.20 14.07 -2.03
C SER A 138 -1.71 14.19 -2.26
N THR A 139 -2.13 14.80 -3.37
CA THR A 139 -3.55 14.83 -3.79
C THR A 139 -3.98 13.61 -4.59
N VAL A 140 -3.16 12.57 -4.64
CA VAL A 140 -3.53 11.27 -5.23
C VAL A 140 -4.52 10.57 -4.30
N GLU A 141 -5.68 10.21 -4.84
CA GLU A 141 -6.70 9.50 -4.07
C GLU A 141 -6.86 8.04 -4.50
N GLN A 142 -6.37 7.66 -5.69
CA GLN A 142 -6.54 6.31 -6.21
C GLN A 142 -5.21 5.71 -6.71
N VAL A 143 -4.97 4.44 -6.41
CA VAL A 143 -3.78 3.71 -6.90
C VAL A 143 -4.20 2.42 -7.58
N TRP A 144 -3.73 2.23 -8.81
CA TRP A 144 -4.00 1.08 -9.65
C TRP A 144 -2.76 0.20 -9.73
N LEU A 145 -2.88 -1.08 -9.40
CA LEU A 145 -1.77 -2.02 -9.42
C LEU A 145 -2.03 -3.15 -10.42
N SER A 146 -1.11 -3.36 -11.35
CA SER A 146 -1.19 -4.49 -12.27
C SER A 146 -1.02 -5.84 -11.55
N LYS A 147 -1.37 -6.93 -12.22
CA LYS A 147 -1.26 -8.31 -11.70
C LYS A 147 0.14 -8.69 -11.20
N GLY A 148 1.19 -8.16 -11.80
CA GLY A 148 2.59 -8.47 -11.48
C GLY A 148 3.12 -7.78 -10.24
N CYS A 149 2.37 -6.84 -9.64
CA CYS A 149 2.80 -6.14 -8.44
C CYS A 149 2.84 -7.03 -7.20
N ALA A 150 3.67 -6.62 -6.22
CA ALA A 150 3.61 -7.19 -4.89
C ALA A 150 2.19 -7.14 -4.34
N ASP A 151 1.84 -8.13 -3.52
CA ASP A 151 0.51 -8.18 -2.89
C ASP A 151 0.33 -7.00 -1.95
N VAL A 152 -0.48 -6.03 -2.38
CA VAL A 152 -0.71 -4.76 -1.71
C VAL A 152 -1.24 -4.92 -0.28
N TRP A 153 -1.98 -5.99 -0.01
CA TRP A 153 -2.54 -6.31 1.30
C TRP A 153 -1.66 -7.24 2.13
N SER A 154 -0.45 -7.55 1.67
CA SER A 154 0.50 -8.33 2.47
C SER A 154 0.99 -7.53 3.69
N PRO A 155 1.27 -8.18 4.85
CA PRO A 155 1.81 -7.49 6.02
C PRO A 155 3.10 -6.70 5.74
N LYS A 156 3.88 -7.13 4.74
CA LYS A 156 5.11 -6.42 4.32
C LYS A 156 4.80 -5.08 3.66
N VAL A 157 3.84 -5.05 2.71
CA VAL A 157 3.42 -3.81 2.04
C VAL A 157 2.66 -2.90 3.00
N LEU A 158 1.72 -3.45 3.80
CA LEU A 158 0.98 -2.69 4.82
C LEU A 158 1.92 -1.92 5.75
N ARG A 159 2.99 -2.58 6.21
CA ARG A 159 3.99 -1.93 7.05
C ARG A 159 4.80 -0.88 6.31
N ALA A 160 5.30 -1.18 5.10
CA ALA A 160 6.07 -0.21 4.32
C ALA A 160 5.26 1.06 3.99
N ALA A 161 3.95 0.91 3.80
CA ALA A 161 3.03 2.00 3.49
C ALA A 161 2.60 2.83 4.72
N MET A 162 2.89 2.36 5.96
CA MET A 162 2.64 3.13 7.19
C MET A 162 1.23 3.72 7.33
N GLY A 163 0.19 2.95 6.95
CA GLY A 163 -1.22 3.36 7.05
C GLY A 163 -1.79 4.05 5.80
N ALA A 164 -1.01 4.26 4.73
CA ALA A 164 -1.49 4.85 3.47
C ALA A 164 -2.71 4.14 2.87
N HIS A 165 -2.85 2.83 3.14
CA HIS A 165 -4.00 2.03 2.70
C HIS A 165 -5.35 2.53 3.22
N PHE A 166 -5.36 3.27 4.32
CA PHE A 166 -6.59 3.80 4.92
C PHE A 166 -7.00 5.15 4.35
N LEU A 167 -6.17 5.71 3.45
CA LEU A 167 -6.36 7.02 2.82
C LEU A 167 -6.58 6.94 1.30
N LEU A 168 -6.36 5.77 0.70
CA LEU A 168 -6.34 5.57 -0.74
C LEU A 168 -7.39 4.54 -1.19
N ASP A 169 -8.02 4.80 -2.31
CA ASP A 169 -8.76 3.80 -3.06
C ASP A 169 -7.78 2.95 -3.87
N ILE A 170 -7.70 1.67 -3.57
CA ILE A 170 -6.71 0.76 -4.17
C ILE A 170 -7.40 -0.27 -5.06
N ILE A 171 -7.09 -0.21 -6.37
CA ILE A 171 -7.53 -1.21 -7.35
C ILE A 171 -6.35 -2.13 -7.66
N GLN A 172 -6.52 -3.42 -7.39
CA GLN A 172 -5.47 -4.41 -7.61
C GLN A 172 -5.79 -5.38 -8.75
N ASN A 173 -4.74 -6.03 -9.28
CA ASN A 173 -4.84 -6.98 -10.39
C ASN A 173 -5.41 -6.36 -11.68
N VAL A 174 -5.10 -5.08 -11.92
CA VAL A 174 -5.52 -4.36 -13.11
C VAL A 174 -4.89 -4.97 -14.35
N GLU A 175 -5.72 -5.23 -15.36
CA GLU A 175 -5.26 -5.52 -16.73
C GLU A 175 -5.15 -4.20 -17.50
N LEU A 176 -4.12 -4.03 -18.28
CA LEU A 176 -3.89 -2.75 -18.98
C LEU A 176 -4.98 -2.46 -20.03
N ASP A 177 -5.54 -3.49 -20.66
CA ASP A 177 -6.65 -3.38 -21.61
C ASP A 177 -7.98 -2.97 -20.96
N ALA A 178 -8.13 -3.21 -19.65
CA ALA A 178 -9.30 -2.80 -18.87
C ALA A 178 -9.24 -1.35 -18.37
N LEU A 179 -8.10 -0.65 -18.54
CA LEU A 179 -7.97 0.74 -18.14
C LEU A 179 -8.94 1.64 -18.94
N PRO A 180 -9.55 2.64 -18.30
CA PRO A 180 -10.38 3.61 -18.99
C PRO A 180 -9.58 4.43 -20.02
N ASP A 181 -10.30 5.13 -20.91
CA ASP A 181 -9.68 6.06 -21.85
C ASP A 181 -9.31 7.35 -21.11
N VAL A 182 -8.07 7.37 -20.62
CA VAL A 182 -7.50 8.48 -19.84
C VAL A 182 -6.09 8.81 -20.31
N SER A 183 -5.68 10.06 -20.10
CA SER A 183 -4.31 10.46 -20.36
C SER A 183 -3.35 9.84 -19.35
N ILE A 184 -2.28 9.20 -19.83
CA ILE A 184 -1.28 8.52 -18.98
C ILE A 184 0.11 9.11 -19.26
N ALA A 185 0.77 9.59 -18.22
CA ALA A 185 2.18 9.95 -18.23
C ALA A 185 3.00 8.79 -17.69
N VAL A 186 3.83 8.19 -18.57
CA VAL A 186 4.62 6.99 -18.25
C VAL A 186 6.09 7.36 -18.12
N THR A 187 6.72 6.96 -17.01
CA THR A 187 8.18 7.11 -16.86
C THR A 187 8.92 6.17 -17.81
N SER A 188 9.76 6.74 -18.69
CA SER A 188 10.49 6.00 -19.71
C SER A 188 11.78 6.72 -20.07
N LEU A 189 12.84 5.96 -20.35
CA LEU A 189 14.13 6.49 -20.83
C LEU A 189 14.24 6.49 -22.37
N GLY A 190 13.16 6.21 -23.10
CA GLY A 190 13.16 6.17 -24.57
C GLY A 190 13.27 7.56 -25.21
N ASP A 191 13.73 7.62 -26.48
CA ASP A 191 13.99 8.85 -27.24
C ASP A 191 12.78 9.79 -27.38
N ARG A 192 11.56 9.28 -27.22
CA ARG A 192 10.33 10.07 -27.29
C ARG A 192 9.93 10.71 -25.97
N SER A 193 10.65 10.42 -24.88
CA SER A 193 10.32 10.94 -23.56
C SER A 193 10.71 12.41 -23.41
N LYS A 194 9.81 13.22 -22.84
CA LYS A 194 10.07 14.61 -22.47
C LYS A 194 10.65 14.70 -21.06
N SER A 195 11.37 15.76 -20.77
CA SER A 195 11.73 16.06 -19.40
C SER A 195 10.47 16.19 -18.53
N LEU A 196 10.50 15.61 -17.35
CA LEU A 196 9.44 15.75 -16.32
C LEU A 196 9.01 17.22 -16.16
N TYR A 197 9.98 18.14 -16.19
CA TYR A 197 9.75 19.57 -15.94
C TYR A 197 9.15 20.32 -17.14
N ASP A 198 9.11 19.70 -18.33
CA ASP A 198 8.50 20.22 -19.54
C ASP A 198 7.08 19.68 -19.79
N VAL A 199 6.60 18.77 -18.92
CA VAL A 199 5.25 18.22 -18.98
C VAL A 199 4.32 19.05 -18.12
N LYS A 200 3.19 19.46 -18.68
CA LYS A 200 2.10 20.09 -17.91
C LYS A 200 1.25 19.01 -17.30
N PHE A 201 1.14 19.01 -15.97
CA PHE A 201 0.29 18.08 -15.25
C PHE A 201 -1.10 18.65 -15.00
N GLU A 202 -2.11 17.88 -15.39
CA GLU A 202 -3.50 18.10 -15.06
C GLU A 202 -3.96 17.08 -14.01
N ARG A 203 -5.03 17.37 -13.30
CA ARG A 203 -5.47 16.53 -12.17
C ARG A 203 -5.81 15.11 -12.59
N ASP A 204 -6.43 14.94 -13.75
CA ASP A 204 -6.87 13.67 -14.34
C ASP A 204 -5.78 12.92 -15.12
N LEU A 205 -4.57 13.50 -15.27
CA LEU A 205 -3.42 12.82 -15.86
C LEU A 205 -2.90 11.75 -14.91
N VAL A 206 -3.01 10.49 -15.31
CA VAL A 206 -2.51 9.33 -14.53
C VAL A 206 -1.00 9.24 -14.64
N LEU A 207 -0.30 9.20 -13.52
CA LEU A 207 1.14 8.91 -13.48
C LEU A 207 1.35 7.40 -13.45
N ALA A 208 2.17 6.87 -14.35
CA ALA A 208 2.46 5.44 -14.43
C ALA A 208 3.96 5.11 -14.28
N PHE A 209 4.23 4.09 -13.45
CA PHE A 209 5.56 3.63 -13.10
C PHE A 209 5.69 2.13 -13.37
N GLY A 210 6.72 1.74 -14.15
CA GLY A 210 6.99 0.35 -14.50
C GLY A 210 7.88 -0.38 -13.49
N ALA A 211 8.18 -1.64 -13.80
CA ALA A 211 8.97 -2.55 -12.99
C ALA A 211 10.41 -2.08 -12.76
N GLU A 212 11.00 -2.52 -11.64
CA GLU A 212 12.41 -2.32 -11.35
C GLU A 212 13.28 -3.01 -12.42
N GLY A 213 14.17 -2.26 -13.05
CA GLY A 213 15.10 -2.76 -14.06
C GLY A 213 14.52 -2.85 -15.48
N ALA A 214 13.33 -3.42 -15.65
CA ALA A 214 12.70 -3.52 -16.97
C ALA A 214 11.98 -2.24 -17.42
N GLY A 215 11.58 -1.37 -16.47
CA GLY A 215 10.78 -0.20 -16.77
C GLY A 215 9.31 -0.55 -17.10
N ALA A 216 8.64 0.36 -17.79
CA ALA A 216 7.28 0.15 -18.28
C ALA A 216 7.27 -0.81 -19.46
N SER A 217 6.24 -1.65 -19.56
CA SER A 217 6.06 -2.58 -20.69
C SER A 217 5.76 -1.83 -22.00
N ASP A 218 6.01 -2.50 -23.12
CA ASP A 218 5.66 -1.95 -24.45
C ASP A 218 4.15 -1.67 -24.55
N GLU A 219 3.31 -2.47 -23.91
CA GLU A 219 1.87 -2.29 -23.84
C GLU A 219 1.51 -0.99 -23.11
N LEU A 220 2.10 -0.73 -21.93
CA LEU A 220 1.88 0.50 -21.19
C LEU A 220 2.44 1.71 -21.93
N LEU A 221 3.62 1.58 -22.56
CA LEU A 221 4.24 2.65 -23.39
C LEU A 221 3.40 2.97 -24.62
N ALA A 222 2.71 2.00 -25.22
CA ALA A 222 1.80 2.24 -26.35
C ALA A 222 0.55 3.05 -25.95
N ARG A 223 0.15 2.99 -24.67
CA ARG A 223 -0.94 3.78 -24.09
C ARG A 223 -0.51 5.15 -23.58
N ALA A 224 0.79 5.44 -23.54
CA ALA A 224 1.31 6.67 -22.99
C ALA A 224 0.95 7.88 -23.87
N SER A 225 0.18 8.83 -23.33
CA SER A 225 -0.01 10.15 -23.94
C SER A 225 1.24 11.02 -23.76
N HIS A 226 1.93 10.84 -22.64
CA HIS A 226 3.09 11.64 -22.23
C HIS A 226 4.21 10.75 -21.69
N PRO A 227 5.06 10.13 -22.56
CA PRO A 227 6.29 9.52 -22.09
C PRO A 227 7.20 10.60 -21.48
N LEU A 228 7.67 10.39 -20.26
CA LEU A 228 8.50 11.37 -19.56
C LEU A 228 9.71 10.72 -18.86
N HIS A 229 10.75 11.52 -18.65
CA HIS A 229 11.90 11.10 -17.85
C HIS A 229 12.28 12.17 -16.82
N ILE A 230 12.88 11.73 -15.74
CA ILE A 230 13.51 12.61 -14.76
C ILE A 230 14.92 12.92 -15.28
N PRO A 231 15.29 14.20 -15.50
CA PRO A 231 16.64 14.55 -15.92
C PRO A 231 17.68 14.11 -14.89
N MET A 232 18.67 13.36 -15.33
CA MET A 232 19.75 12.84 -14.49
C MET A 232 21.12 13.24 -15.03
N SER A 233 22.15 13.22 -14.18
CA SER A 233 23.53 13.56 -14.52
C SER A 233 24.24 12.57 -15.46
N GLY A 234 23.60 11.42 -15.75
CA GLY A 234 24.16 10.34 -16.57
C GLY A 234 25.19 9.44 -15.84
N ARG A 235 25.41 9.65 -14.55
CA ARG A 235 26.33 8.83 -13.75
C ARG A 235 25.73 7.49 -13.30
N VAL A 236 24.42 7.37 -13.34
CA VAL A 236 23.63 6.17 -13.06
C VAL A 236 22.59 6.01 -14.16
N GLU A 237 22.19 4.76 -14.40
CA GLU A 237 21.24 4.43 -15.48
C GLU A 237 19.78 4.74 -15.08
N SER A 238 19.44 4.58 -13.81
CA SER A 238 18.07 4.76 -13.33
C SER A 238 18.02 5.11 -11.84
N LEU A 239 16.87 5.59 -11.40
CA LEU A 239 16.50 5.76 -10.00
C LEU A 239 15.71 4.55 -9.52
N ASN A 240 15.71 4.33 -8.20
CA ASN A 240 14.74 3.44 -7.56
C ASN A 240 13.33 3.91 -7.93
N VAL A 241 12.42 2.97 -8.23
CA VAL A 241 11.07 3.27 -8.72
C VAL A 241 10.26 4.10 -7.72
N ALA A 242 10.40 3.87 -6.42
CA ALA A 242 9.70 4.66 -5.40
C ALA A 242 10.26 6.09 -5.31
N ALA A 243 11.57 6.27 -5.51
CA ALA A 243 12.19 7.59 -5.60
C ALA A 243 11.72 8.35 -6.85
N ALA A 244 11.68 7.68 -8.00
CA ALA A 244 11.14 8.25 -9.23
C ALA A 244 9.67 8.66 -9.08
N ALA A 245 8.86 7.80 -8.48
CA ALA A 245 7.46 8.08 -8.18
C ALA A 245 7.30 9.32 -7.28
N ALA A 246 8.11 9.42 -6.22
CA ALA A 246 8.05 10.57 -5.32
C ALA A 246 8.37 11.89 -6.04
N ILE A 247 9.40 11.91 -6.89
CA ILE A 247 9.78 13.10 -7.67
C ILE A 247 8.63 13.49 -8.61
N CYS A 248 8.06 12.54 -9.36
CA CYS A 248 7.01 12.83 -10.34
C CYS A 248 5.70 13.27 -9.66
N ILE A 249 5.29 12.58 -8.58
CA ILE A 249 4.08 12.92 -7.83
C ILE A 249 4.18 14.33 -7.25
N PHE A 250 5.30 14.67 -6.60
CA PHE A 250 5.45 15.98 -5.98
C PHE A 250 5.73 17.11 -6.99
N GLU A 251 6.29 16.83 -8.17
CA GLU A 251 6.31 17.82 -9.26
C GLU A 251 4.89 18.11 -9.76
N ARG A 252 4.05 17.08 -9.91
CA ARG A 252 2.62 17.27 -10.21
C ARG A 252 1.95 18.13 -9.14
N GLU A 253 2.12 17.82 -7.85
CA GLU A 253 1.57 18.61 -6.74
C GLU A 253 2.00 20.08 -6.83
N ARG A 254 3.29 20.32 -7.07
CA ARG A 254 3.82 21.68 -7.21
C ARG A 254 3.10 22.47 -8.32
N GLN A 255 2.86 21.83 -9.47
CA GLN A 255 2.18 22.47 -10.59
C GLN A 255 0.70 22.72 -10.31
N LEU A 256 0.00 21.77 -9.67
CA LEU A 256 -1.41 21.92 -9.32
C LEU A 256 -1.63 23.02 -8.29
N LEU A 257 -0.75 23.14 -7.29
CA LEU A 257 -0.79 24.24 -6.31
C LEU A 257 -0.56 25.59 -6.96
N ALA A 258 0.45 25.71 -7.84
CA ALA A 258 0.72 26.96 -8.54
C ALA A 258 -0.37 27.38 -9.55
N SER A 259 -1.25 26.46 -9.96
CA SER A 259 -2.38 26.75 -10.87
C SER A 259 -3.64 27.15 -10.12
N ALA A 260 -3.67 27.00 -8.80
CA ALA A 260 -4.81 27.34 -7.94
C ALA A 260 -4.72 28.77 -7.35
N GLU A 261 -3.56 29.41 -7.49
CA GLU A 261 -3.31 30.84 -7.18
C GLU A 261 -3.59 31.72 -8.39
#